data_bd13fa61a007d877ec2a82df08480650
#
_entry.id   bd13fa61a007d877ec2a82df08480650
#
_cell.length_a   1.000
_cell.length_b   1.000
_cell.length_c   1.000
_cell.angle_alpha   90.00
_cell.angle_beta   90.00
_cell.angle_gamma   90.00
#
_symmetry.space_group_name_H-M   'P 1'
#
loop_
_entity.id
_entity.type
_entity.pdbx_description
1 polymer ?
#
loop_
_entity_poly.entity_id
_entity_poly.type
_entity_poly.pdbx_seq_one_letter_code
_entity_poly.pdbx_strand_id
1 'polypeptide(L)'
;YKNALQSNTKLVFLESPNSMTFELQDLSEVASFAKKHQLTTIIGNSYASPIFQNPISFGIDMVVHSASKYIGGHSDVVAGVICGKAQTIRKIFENEFMTLGSIISPNDAWLLLRGLRTLPIRMERVENTTQQVVAFLAQHPLVESINYPFYQQSAQYKLAKQQMRGAGGLLSFTIKADSLAQMETFCNNLQYFLLACSWGGYESLAFPICCLYESENYGRTNLPYNFVRLYIGLEDPEPLIEDLSNALNAVEKMKSKTRI
;
A
#
# COMPACT_ATOMS: atom_id res chain seq x y z
N TYR A 1 -13.50 13.95 -7.37
CA TYR A 1 -13.64 14.89 -6.26
C TYR A 1 -14.36 16.18 -6.71
N LYS A 2 -14.12 16.69 -7.93
CA LYS A 2 -14.75 17.93 -8.43
C LYS A 2 -16.29 17.88 -8.36
N ASN A 3 -16.89 16.76 -8.77
CA ASN A 3 -18.34 16.55 -8.79
C ASN A 3 -18.95 16.28 -7.40
N ALA A 4 -18.13 16.03 -6.39
CA ALA A 4 -18.57 15.78 -5.01
C ALA A 4 -18.54 17.04 -4.12
N LEU A 5 -18.09 18.19 -4.67
CA LEU A 5 -18.02 19.44 -3.93
C LEU A 5 -19.42 19.94 -3.58
N GLN A 6 -19.64 20.25 -2.29
CA GLN A 6 -20.85 20.82 -1.75
C GLN A 6 -20.55 22.14 -1.02
N SER A 7 -21.57 22.94 -0.72
CA SER A 7 -21.42 24.24 -0.04
C SER A 7 -20.82 24.12 1.38
N ASN A 8 -20.99 22.98 2.03
CA ASN A 8 -20.46 22.69 3.36
C ASN A 8 -19.16 21.87 3.35
N THR A 9 -18.58 21.57 2.16
CA THR A 9 -17.29 20.88 2.09
C THR A 9 -16.20 21.75 2.70
N LYS A 10 -15.37 21.18 3.60
CA LYS A 10 -14.27 21.87 4.29
C LYS A 10 -12.93 21.20 4.06
N LEU A 11 -12.93 19.92 3.70
CA LEU A 11 -11.73 19.10 3.67
C LEU A 11 -11.75 18.14 2.48
N VAL A 12 -10.56 17.89 1.91
CA VAL A 12 -10.30 16.81 0.96
C VAL A 12 -9.31 15.84 1.61
N PHE A 13 -9.75 14.59 1.82
CA PHE A 13 -8.89 13.52 2.29
C PHE A 13 -8.45 12.65 1.12
N LEU A 14 -7.15 12.36 1.04
CA LEU A 14 -6.51 11.62 -0.05
C LEU A 14 -5.77 10.39 0.47
N GLU A 15 -5.66 9.38 -0.38
CA GLU A 15 -4.70 8.30 -0.25
C GLU A 15 -4.08 8.04 -1.63
N SER A 16 -2.82 8.42 -1.82
CA SER A 16 -2.16 8.34 -3.12
C SER A 16 -0.68 7.91 -2.97
N PRO A 17 -0.34 6.68 -3.42
CA PRO A 17 -1.21 5.64 -3.97
C PRO A 17 -2.23 5.10 -2.96
N ASN A 18 -3.39 4.60 -3.43
CA ASN A 18 -4.29 3.85 -2.56
C ASN A 18 -3.71 2.47 -2.19
N SER A 19 -4.30 1.81 -1.17
CA SER A 19 -3.71 0.60 -0.59
C SER A 19 -4.17 -0.74 -1.20
N MET A 20 -4.90 -0.72 -2.33
CA MET A 20 -5.34 -1.94 -3.03
C MET A 20 -4.97 -1.95 -4.50
N THR A 21 -5.42 -0.97 -5.27
CA THR A 21 -5.16 -0.85 -6.72
C THR A 21 -3.97 0.07 -7.03
N PHE A 22 -3.44 0.75 -6.02
CA PHE A 22 -2.28 1.66 -6.09
C PHE A 22 -2.46 2.81 -7.10
N GLU A 23 -3.71 3.20 -7.34
CA GLU A 23 -4.05 4.36 -8.14
C GLU A 23 -3.56 5.65 -7.48
N LEU A 24 -3.14 6.58 -8.32
CA LEU A 24 -2.59 7.87 -7.94
C LEU A 24 -3.59 8.99 -8.24
N GLN A 25 -3.64 9.98 -7.35
CA GLN A 25 -4.21 11.28 -7.65
C GLN A 25 -3.07 12.27 -7.95
N ASP A 26 -3.29 13.20 -8.89
CA ASP A 26 -2.35 14.30 -9.12
C ASP A 26 -2.42 15.28 -7.94
N LEU A 27 -1.36 15.25 -7.10
CA LEU A 27 -1.32 16.03 -5.87
C LEU A 27 -1.32 17.54 -6.14
N SER A 28 -0.66 17.98 -7.21
CA SER A 28 -0.61 19.39 -7.59
C SER A 28 -1.98 19.88 -8.06
N GLU A 29 -2.70 19.08 -8.86
CA GLU A 29 -4.05 19.40 -9.31
C GLU A 29 -5.02 19.48 -8.12
N VAL A 30 -4.96 18.51 -7.20
CA VAL A 30 -5.81 18.50 -6.00
C VAL A 30 -5.52 19.67 -5.08
N ALA A 31 -4.25 19.98 -4.83
CA ALA A 31 -3.86 21.12 -3.99
C ALA A 31 -4.34 22.47 -4.61
N SER A 32 -4.19 22.61 -5.92
CA SER A 32 -4.66 23.81 -6.65
C SER A 32 -6.19 23.95 -6.57
N PHE A 33 -6.92 22.86 -6.75
CA PHE A 33 -8.38 22.81 -6.60
C PHE A 33 -8.79 23.17 -5.17
N ALA A 34 -8.18 22.55 -4.17
CA ALA A 34 -8.50 22.81 -2.76
C ALA A 34 -8.26 24.27 -2.38
N LYS A 35 -7.13 24.84 -2.80
CA LYS A 35 -6.82 26.25 -2.59
C LYS A 35 -7.86 27.18 -3.20
N LYS A 36 -8.29 26.91 -4.43
CA LYS A 36 -9.34 27.70 -5.11
C LYS A 36 -10.66 27.69 -4.34
N HIS A 37 -10.99 26.58 -3.68
CA HIS A 37 -12.25 26.40 -2.95
C HIS A 37 -12.10 26.56 -1.43
N GLN A 38 -10.94 27.05 -0.95
CA GLN A 38 -10.64 27.28 0.48
C GLN A 38 -10.81 26.01 1.34
N LEU A 39 -10.45 24.86 0.77
CA LEU A 39 -10.50 23.55 1.43
C LEU A 39 -9.14 23.20 2.05
N THR A 40 -9.17 22.50 3.17
CA THR A 40 -7.97 21.88 3.76
C THR A 40 -7.71 20.53 3.08
N THR A 41 -6.46 20.22 2.82
CA THR A 41 -6.05 18.93 2.26
C THR A 41 -5.30 18.08 3.28
N ILE A 42 -5.69 16.80 3.38
CA ILE A 42 -5.00 15.78 4.18
C ILE A 42 -4.73 14.58 3.29
N ILE A 43 -3.52 14.01 3.37
CA ILE A 43 -3.17 12.80 2.65
C ILE A 43 -2.62 11.71 3.57
N GLY A 44 -3.12 10.48 3.41
CA GLY A 44 -2.45 9.28 3.90
C GLY A 44 -1.25 8.95 3.01
N ASN A 45 -0.02 9.07 3.54
CA ASN A 45 1.21 8.84 2.79
C ASN A 45 2.01 7.62 3.33
N SER A 46 1.31 6.70 3.97
CA SER A 46 1.95 5.52 4.58
C SER A 46 2.65 4.65 3.54
N TYR A 47 2.04 4.45 2.36
CA TYR A 47 2.58 3.65 1.26
C TYR A 47 3.97 4.13 0.79
N ALA A 48 4.07 5.40 0.46
CA ALA A 48 5.31 5.97 -0.09
C ALA A 48 6.33 6.32 0.98
N SER A 49 5.90 6.43 2.26
CA SER A 49 6.71 6.96 3.36
C SER A 49 7.26 8.37 3.04
N PRO A 50 7.91 9.07 3.98
CA PRO A 50 8.57 10.33 3.67
C PRO A 50 9.80 10.19 2.76
N ILE A 51 10.26 8.94 2.51
CA ILE A 51 11.41 8.68 1.64
C ILE A 51 11.04 8.84 0.16
N PHE A 52 9.90 8.28 -0.25
CA PHE A 52 9.53 8.23 -1.67
C PHE A 52 8.55 9.31 -2.10
N GLN A 53 7.79 9.92 -1.19
CA GLN A 53 6.87 11.00 -1.54
C GLN A 53 6.82 12.07 -0.46
N ASN A 54 6.87 13.34 -0.88
CA ASN A 54 6.72 14.50 0.01
C ASN A 54 5.54 15.38 -0.43
N PRO A 55 4.31 15.06 0.02
CA PRO A 55 3.10 15.75 -0.43
C PRO A 55 3.05 17.25 -0.11
N ILE A 56 3.73 17.69 0.94
CA ILE A 56 3.81 19.11 1.32
C ILE A 56 4.43 19.96 0.18
N SER A 57 5.41 19.40 -0.54
CA SER A 57 6.03 20.10 -1.67
C SER A 57 5.10 20.32 -2.86
N PHE A 58 4.00 19.58 -2.94
CA PHE A 58 2.93 19.73 -3.94
C PHE A 58 1.79 20.63 -3.48
N GLY A 59 1.88 21.19 -2.25
CA GLY A 59 0.86 22.11 -1.72
C GLY A 59 -0.21 21.45 -0.85
N ILE A 60 -0.04 20.20 -0.47
CA ILE A 60 -0.91 19.53 0.50
C ILE A 60 -0.65 20.09 1.91
N ASP A 61 -1.70 20.34 2.69
CA ASP A 61 -1.59 21.01 3.99
C ASP A 61 -1.11 20.09 5.11
N MET A 62 -1.59 18.84 5.13
CA MET A 62 -1.24 17.86 6.17
C MET A 62 -0.99 16.48 5.58
N VAL A 63 -0.02 15.79 6.16
CA VAL A 63 0.34 14.42 5.82
C VAL A 63 0.18 13.54 7.04
N VAL A 64 -0.52 12.43 6.90
CA VAL A 64 -0.66 11.42 7.95
C VAL A 64 0.02 10.12 7.53
N HIS A 65 0.62 9.44 8.50
CA HIS A 65 1.21 8.13 8.30
C HIS A 65 0.69 7.16 9.36
N SER A 66 0.36 5.95 8.93
CA SER A 66 0.33 4.81 9.83
C SER A 66 1.78 4.47 10.18
N ALA A 67 2.26 4.98 11.33
CA ALA A 67 3.62 4.72 11.77
C ALA A 67 3.85 3.25 12.14
N SER A 68 2.77 2.48 12.34
CA SER A 68 2.76 1.02 12.47
C SER A 68 3.39 0.30 11.27
N LYS A 69 3.40 0.93 10.10
CA LYS A 69 3.92 0.38 8.83
C LYS A 69 5.41 0.65 8.69
N TYR A 70 5.87 1.19 7.59
CA TYR A 70 7.29 1.40 7.30
C TYR A 70 8.07 2.19 8.36
N ILE A 71 7.43 3.14 9.07
CA ILE A 71 8.13 3.94 10.08
C ILE A 71 8.59 3.06 11.24
N GLY A 72 7.69 2.24 11.80
CA GLY A 72 8.04 1.20 12.78
C GLY A 72 8.88 0.10 12.15
N GLY A 73 8.32 -0.54 11.11
CA GLY A 73 8.99 -1.49 10.24
C GLY A 73 9.31 -2.85 10.85
N HIS A 74 8.77 -3.17 12.03
CA HIS A 74 9.06 -4.40 12.77
C HIS A 74 7.80 -5.16 13.24
N SER A 75 6.61 -4.73 12.79
CA SER A 75 5.31 -5.37 13.11
C SER A 75 4.98 -5.44 14.61
N ASP A 76 5.56 -4.55 15.43
CA ASP A 76 5.55 -4.60 16.89
C ASP A 76 4.92 -3.36 17.55
N VAL A 77 4.46 -2.36 16.77
CA VAL A 77 3.92 -1.10 17.30
C VAL A 77 2.70 -0.63 16.49
N VAL A 78 1.72 -0.05 17.18
CA VAL A 78 0.56 0.63 16.56
C VAL A 78 0.59 2.11 16.90
N ALA A 79 0.81 2.94 15.87
CA ALA A 79 0.88 4.39 16.05
C ALA A 79 0.56 5.17 14.76
N GLY A 80 0.25 6.45 14.91
CA GLY A 80 0.07 7.41 13.83
C GLY A 80 1.02 8.62 13.97
N VAL A 81 1.34 9.23 12.84
CA VAL A 81 2.11 10.49 12.80
C VAL A 81 1.38 11.48 11.91
N ILE A 82 1.25 12.72 12.37
CA ILE A 82 0.72 13.84 11.59
C ILE A 82 1.84 14.85 11.36
N CYS A 83 2.04 15.27 10.11
CA CYS A 83 2.99 16.28 9.70
C CYS A 83 2.26 17.44 9.00
N GLY A 84 2.69 18.67 9.24
CA GLY A 84 2.09 19.86 8.64
C GLY A 84 2.74 21.13 9.11
N LYS A 85 2.12 22.28 8.81
CA LYS A 85 2.63 23.58 9.30
C LYS A 85 2.62 23.62 10.82
N ALA A 86 3.67 24.19 11.42
CA ALA A 86 3.84 24.27 12.89
C ALA A 86 2.60 24.83 13.62
N GLN A 87 1.98 25.88 13.05
CA GLN A 87 0.77 26.47 13.65
C GLN A 87 -0.40 25.47 13.70
N THR A 88 -0.63 24.71 12.63
CA THR A 88 -1.69 23.71 12.56
C THR A 88 -1.41 22.56 13.54
N ILE A 89 -0.19 22.05 13.56
CA ILE A 89 0.21 20.96 14.47
C ILE A 89 0.11 21.40 15.93
N ARG A 90 0.54 22.62 16.23
CA ARG A 90 0.40 23.15 17.59
C ARG A 90 -1.08 23.25 18.05
N LYS A 91 -1.96 23.72 17.16
CA LYS A 91 -3.39 23.79 17.44
C LYS A 91 -3.98 22.39 17.73
N ILE A 92 -3.64 21.39 16.92
CA ILE A 92 -4.07 20.01 17.14
C ILE A 92 -3.52 19.49 18.47
N PHE A 93 -2.26 19.77 18.79
CA PHE A 93 -1.64 19.35 20.05
C PHE A 93 -2.33 19.97 21.27
N GLU A 94 -2.56 21.29 21.26
CA GLU A 94 -3.13 22.04 22.38
C GLU A 94 -4.63 21.73 22.62
N ASN A 95 -5.35 21.30 21.59
CA ASN A 95 -6.79 21.01 21.68
C ASN A 95 -7.06 19.50 21.63
N GLU A 96 -7.08 18.93 20.43
CA GLU A 96 -7.55 17.55 20.22
C GLU A 96 -6.67 16.51 20.92
N PHE A 97 -5.34 16.64 20.80
CA PHE A 97 -4.40 15.68 21.39
C PHE A 97 -4.47 15.69 22.92
N MET A 98 -4.50 16.87 23.52
CA MET A 98 -4.53 17.02 24.99
C MET A 98 -5.90 16.66 25.61
N THR A 99 -6.98 16.69 24.83
CA THR A 99 -8.35 16.47 25.33
C THR A 99 -8.91 15.08 25.00
N LEU A 100 -8.61 14.55 23.82
CA LEU A 100 -9.13 13.26 23.36
C LEU A 100 -8.27 12.07 23.80
N GLY A 101 -7.04 12.30 24.20
CA GLY A 101 -6.09 11.23 24.50
C GLY A 101 -5.47 10.65 23.22
N SER A 102 -5.44 9.32 23.09
CA SER A 102 -4.72 8.62 22.01
C SER A 102 -3.22 8.89 22.01
N ILE A 103 -2.66 8.98 23.21
CA ILE A 103 -1.24 9.30 23.44
C ILE A 103 -0.42 8.02 23.24
N ILE A 104 0.64 8.14 22.45
CA ILE A 104 1.62 7.06 22.30
C ILE A 104 2.39 6.84 23.59
N SER A 105 2.68 5.57 23.93
CA SER A 105 3.53 5.24 25.07
C SER A 105 4.99 5.67 24.83
N PRO A 106 5.78 5.98 25.87
CA PRO A 106 7.21 6.26 25.71
C PRO A 106 7.98 5.11 25.05
N ASN A 107 7.60 3.86 25.34
CA ASN A 107 8.22 2.68 24.75
C ASN A 107 7.94 2.61 23.22
N ASP A 108 6.68 2.80 22.82
CA ASP A 108 6.31 2.79 21.40
C ASP A 108 6.96 3.95 20.64
N ALA A 109 7.03 5.14 21.25
CA ALA A 109 7.73 6.27 20.68
C ALA A 109 9.22 5.97 20.46
N TRP A 110 9.86 5.28 21.40
CA TRP A 110 11.25 4.84 21.28
C TRP A 110 11.42 3.81 20.15
N LEU A 111 10.52 2.83 20.04
CA LEU A 111 10.51 1.85 18.93
C LEU A 111 10.37 2.52 17.58
N LEU A 112 9.47 3.51 17.45
CA LEU A 112 9.31 4.29 16.22
C LEU A 112 10.58 5.10 15.86
N LEU A 113 11.21 5.74 16.84
CA LEU A 113 12.49 6.45 16.63
C LEU A 113 13.60 5.50 16.19
N ARG A 114 13.63 4.29 16.74
CA ARG A 114 14.56 3.24 16.33
C ARG A 114 14.28 2.79 14.88
N GLY A 115 13.02 2.51 14.55
CA GLY A 115 12.58 2.13 13.20
C GLY A 115 12.89 3.21 12.16
N LEU A 116 12.65 4.48 12.51
CA LEU A 116 12.90 5.63 11.63
C LEU A 116 14.37 5.73 11.19
N ARG A 117 15.32 5.35 12.04
CA ARG A 117 16.76 5.38 11.71
C ARG A 117 17.15 4.43 10.58
N THR A 118 16.44 3.33 10.41
CA THR A 118 16.68 2.34 9.35
C THR A 118 15.70 2.46 8.18
N LEU A 119 14.77 3.41 8.24
CA LEU A 119 13.72 3.55 7.22
C LEU A 119 14.29 3.69 5.80
N PRO A 120 15.32 4.52 5.51
CA PRO A 120 15.83 4.64 4.15
C PRO A 120 16.38 3.33 3.60
N ILE A 121 17.17 2.59 4.39
CA ILE A 121 17.78 1.32 4.00
C ILE A 121 16.69 0.26 3.74
N ARG A 122 15.67 0.20 4.59
CA ARG A 122 14.56 -0.74 4.43
C ARG A 122 13.71 -0.43 3.19
N MET A 123 13.43 0.86 2.95
CA MET A 123 12.67 1.28 1.77
C MET A 123 13.41 0.94 0.47
N GLU A 124 14.73 1.18 0.42
CA GLU A 124 15.57 0.82 -0.73
C GLU A 124 15.57 -0.69 -0.96
N ARG A 125 15.77 -1.49 0.11
CA ARG A 125 15.73 -2.96 0.02
C ARG A 125 14.39 -3.46 -0.51
N VAL A 126 13.30 -3.01 0.09
CA VAL A 126 11.94 -3.39 -0.27
C VAL A 126 11.63 -3.03 -1.72
N GLU A 127 11.98 -1.81 -2.18
CA GLU A 127 11.77 -1.38 -3.56
C GLU A 127 12.52 -2.27 -4.55
N ASN A 128 13.81 -2.51 -4.30
CA ASN A 128 14.65 -3.30 -5.19
C ASN A 128 14.14 -4.74 -5.35
N THR A 129 13.73 -5.38 -4.24
CA THR A 129 13.13 -6.72 -4.27
C THR A 129 11.78 -6.70 -4.99
N THR A 130 10.93 -5.69 -4.71
CA THR A 130 9.61 -5.56 -5.33
C THR A 130 9.70 -5.42 -6.85
N GLN A 131 10.65 -4.65 -7.37
CA GLN A 131 10.84 -4.50 -8.82
C GLN A 131 11.18 -5.83 -9.50
N GLN A 132 11.97 -6.71 -8.86
CA GLN A 132 12.28 -8.03 -9.36
C GLN A 132 11.06 -8.96 -9.35
N VAL A 133 10.27 -8.93 -8.26
CA VAL A 133 9.00 -9.68 -8.19
C VAL A 133 8.00 -9.19 -9.26
N VAL A 134 7.89 -7.88 -9.47
CA VAL A 134 7.04 -7.31 -10.54
C VAL A 134 7.51 -7.76 -11.91
N ALA A 135 8.82 -7.77 -12.16
CA ALA A 135 9.39 -8.23 -13.44
C ALA A 135 9.10 -9.72 -13.70
N PHE A 136 9.17 -10.56 -12.67
CA PHE A 136 8.78 -11.97 -12.75
C PHE A 136 7.29 -12.12 -13.05
N LEU A 137 6.42 -11.47 -12.28
CA LEU A 137 4.97 -11.55 -12.47
C LEU A 137 4.52 -11.05 -13.85
N ALA A 138 5.17 -10.02 -14.38
CA ALA A 138 4.87 -9.46 -15.69
C ALA A 138 5.12 -10.43 -16.86
N GLN A 139 5.97 -11.42 -16.67
CA GLN A 139 6.30 -12.43 -17.68
C GLN A 139 5.52 -13.74 -17.46
N HIS A 140 4.82 -13.91 -16.32
CA HIS A 140 4.16 -15.16 -16.01
C HIS A 140 2.82 -15.30 -16.75
N PRO A 141 2.56 -16.40 -17.47
CA PRO A 141 1.37 -16.56 -18.33
C PRO A 141 0.04 -16.55 -17.57
N LEU A 142 0.05 -16.95 -16.29
CA LEU A 142 -1.15 -16.93 -15.42
C LEU A 142 -1.41 -15.58 -14.78
N VAL A 143 -0.56 -14.58 -14.93
CA VAL A 143 -0.81 -13.22 -14.45
C VAL A 143 -1.57 -12.45 -15.53
N GLU A 144 -2.71 -11.86 -15.14
CA GLU A 144 -3.59 -11.10 -16.04
C GLU A 144 -3.28 -9.61 -16.00
N SER A 145 -3.10 -9.07 -14.80
CA SER A 145 -2.83 -7.65 -14.59
C SER A 145 -1.94 -7.44 -13.37
N ILE A 146 -1.20 -6.33 -13.35
CA ILE A 146 -0.35 -5.90 -12.23
C ILE A 146 -0.65 -4.44 -11.93
N ASN A 147 -0.85 -4.13 -10.65
CA ASN A 147 -0.95 -2.77 -10.14
C ASN A 147 0.28 -2.49 -9.27
N TYR A 148 1.15 -1.63 -9.77
CA TYR A 148 2.33 -1.12 -9.06
C TYR A 148 2.71 0.22 -9.67
N PRO A 149 2.88 1.29 -8.90
CA PRO A 149 3.07 2.65 -9.44
C PRO A 149 4.27 2.77 -10.37
N PHE A 150 5.34 2.01 -10.12
CA PHE A 150 6.56 2.02 -10.93
C PHE A 150 6.64 0.88 -11.96
N TYR A 151 5.52 0.21 -12.23
CA TYR A 151 5.42 -0.70 -13.38
C TYR A 151 5.31 0.11 -14.67
N GLN A 152 6.24 -0.08 -15.59
CA GLN A 152 6.37 0.75 -16.81
C GLN A 152 5.13 0.74 -17.70
N GLN A 153 4.35 -0.36 -17.68
CA GLN A 153 3.12 -0.49 -18.45
C GLN A 153 1.89 0.09 -17.72
N SER A 154 2.04 0.57 -16.49
CA SER A 154 0.96 1.26 -15.78
C SER A 154 0.57 2.53 -16.50
N ALA A 155 -0.74 2.76 -16.66
CA ALA A 155 -1.27 4.00 -17.24
C ALA A 155 -0.84 5.26 -16.45
N GLN A 156 -0.54 5.11 -15.16
CA GLN A 156 -0.14 6.21 -14.29
C GLN A 156 1.38 6.27 -14.03
N TYR A 157 2.19 5.49 -14.75
CA TYR A 157 3.66 5.47 -14.57
C TYR A 157 4.30 6.87 -14.65
N LYS A 158 3.86 7.70 -15.61
CA LYS A 158 4.38 9.07 -15.76
C LYS A 158 4.06 9.93 -14.53
N LEU A 159 2.83 9.85 -14.02
CA LEU A 159 2.42 10.57 -12.81
C LEU A 159 3.20 10.07 -11.58
N ALA A 160 3.39 8.76 -11.44
CA ALA A 160 4.22 8.19 -10.38
C ALA A 160 5.64 8.78 -10.39
N LYS A 161 6.29 8.81 -11.55
CA LYS A 161 7.63 9.38 -11.72
C LYS A 161 7.71 10.89 -11.47
N GLN A 162 6.61 11.62 -11.64
CA GLN A 162 6.56 13.06 -11.37
C GLN A 162 6.45 13.39 -9.88
N GLN A 163 5.70 12.59 -9.11
CA GLN A 163 5.39 12.92 -7.71
C GLN A 163 6.04 11.99 -6.68
N MET A 164 6.66 10.89 -7.13
CA MET A 164 7.32 9.92 -6.26
C MET A 164 8.76 9.68 -6.72
N ARG A 165 9.65 9.36 -5.79
CA ARG A 165 11.05 9.00 -6.07
C ARG A 165 11.24 7.49 -6.22
N GLY A 166 10.28 6.70 -5.72
CA GLY A 166 10.25 5.26 -5.72
C GLY A 166 8.89 4.77 -5.24
N ALA A 167 8.70 3.46 -5.20
CA ALA A 167 7.50 2.83 -4.68
C ALA A 167 7.86 1.78 -3.63
N GLY A 168 6.94 1.59 -2.66
CA GLY A 168 7.15 0.62 -1.58
C GLY A 168 6.97 -0.83 -2.00
N GLY A 169 6.86 -1.72 -1.02
CA GLY A 169 6.72 -3.16 -1.19
C GLY A 169 5.33 -3.67 -1.51
N LEU A 170 4.33 -2.80 -1.52
CA LEU A 170 2.97 -3.21 -1.86
C LEU A 170 2.75 -3.17 -3.37
N LEU A 171 2.26 -4.27 -3.89
CA LEU A 171 1.75 -4.43 -5.23
C LEU A 171 0.50 -5.31 -5.21
N SER A 172 -0.26 -5.33 -6.29
CA SER A 172 -1.32 -6.32 -6.47
C SER A 172 -1.33 -6.84 -7.90
N PHE A 173 -1.88 -8.01 -8.07
CA PHE A 173 -2.01 -8.64 -9.38
C PHE A 173 -3.26 -9.53 -9.41
N THR A 174 -3.72 -9.84 -10.61
CA THR A 174 -4.84 -10.73 -10.84
C THR A 174 -4.34 -12.03 -11.45
N ILE A 175 -4.75 -13.16 -10.91
CA ILE A 175 -4.42 -14.48 -11.43
C ILE A 175 -5.52 -14.92 -12.42
N LYS A 176 -5.16 -15.50 -13.55
CA LYS A 176 -6.12 -16.16 -14.46
C LYS A 176 -6.64 -17.45 -13.84
N ALA A 177 -7.37 -17.33 -12.73
CA ALA A 177 -8.02 -18.45 -12.05
C ALA A 177 -9.50 -18.51 -12.43
N ASP A 178 -10.02 -19.71 -12.72
CA ASP A 178 -11.38 -19.92 -13.18
C ASP A 178 -12.33 -20.34 -12.03
N SER A 179 -11.78 -20.56 -10.82
CA SER A 179 -12.54 -20.98 -9.63
C SER A 179 -11.85 -20.60 -8.33
N LEU A 180 -12.62 -20.55 -7.23
CA LEU A 180 -12.10 -20.38 -5.87
C LEU A 180 -11.10 -21.49 -5.50
N ALA A 181 -11.36 -22.74 -5.88
CA ALA A 181 -10.46 -23.86 -5.60
C ALA A 181 -9.05 -23.65 -6.20
N GLN A 182 -8.96 -22.97 -7.35
CA GLN A 182 -7.65 -22.59 -7.92
C GLN A 182 -6.97 -21.50 -7.08
N MET A 183 -7.72 -20.54 -6.52
CA MET A 183 -7.18 -19.54 -5.62
C MET A 183 -6.74 -20.14 -4.28
N GLU A 184 -7.51 -21.08 -3.73
CA GLU A 184 -7.12 -21.86 -2.55
C GLU A 184 -5.83 -22.65 -2.81
N THR A 185 -5.72 -23.25 -4.00
CA THR A 185 -4.48 -23.96 -4.41
C THR A 185 -3.29 -23.00 -4.45
N PHE A 186 -3.46 -21.80 -5.01
CA PHE A 186 -2.42 -20.77 -4.98
C PHE A 186 -2.00 -20.44 -3.54
N CYS A 187 -2.96 -20.09 -2.68
CA CYS A 187 -2.71 -19.69 -1.30
C CYS A 187 -2.03 -20.79 -0.46
N ASN A 188 -2.49 -22.04 -0.63
CA ASN A 188 -1.98 -23.17 0.16
C ASN A 188 -0.60 -23.66 -0.30
N ASN A 189 -0.11 -23.20 -1.45
CA ASN A 189 1.24 -23.52 -1.93
C ASN A 189 2.27 -22.41 -1.64
N LEU A 190 1.86 -21.28 -1.04
CA LEU A 190 2.80 -20.28 -0.54
C LEU A 190 3.49 -20.77 0.72
N GLN A 191 4.82 -20.62 0.79
CA GLN A 191 5.66 -21.06 1.89
C GLN A 191 6.37 -19.90 2.59
N TYR A 192 6.79 -18.89 1.85
CA TYR A 192 7.45 -17.68 2.36
C TYR A 192 6.47 -16.54 2.61
N PHE A 193 5.49 -16.36 1.72
CA PHE A 193 4.45 -15.36 1.92
C PHE A 193 3.44 -15.82 2.96
N LEU A 194 3.36 -15.12 4.10
CA LEU A 194 2.35 -15.37 5.12
C LEU A 194 1.00 -14.76 4.68
N LEU A 195 -0.09 -15.47 4.93
CA LEU A 195 -1.43 -14.97 4.62
C LEU A 195 -1.88 -13.96 5.68
N ALA A 196 -1.80 -12.67 5.37
CA ALA A 196 -2.19 -11.59 6.28
C ALA A 196 -2.53 -10.29 5.53
N CYS A 197 -3.35 -9.43 6.15
CA CYS A 197 -3.78 -8.18 5.55
C CYS A 197 -2.87 -6.97 5.84
N SER A 198 -1.88 -7.09 6.74
CA SER A 198 -0.96 -6.01 7.09
C SER A 198 0.14 -5.82 6.03
N TRP A 199 1.12 -4.94 6.33
CA TRP A 199 2.27 -4.62 5.49
C TRP A 199 3.21 -3.65 6.20
N GLY A 200 4.40 -3.45 5.65
CA GLY A 200 5.37 -2.43 6.13
C GLY A 200 6.32 -2.95 7.20
N GLY A 201 6.23 -4.23 7.56
CA GLY A 201 7.15 -4.92 8.46
C GLY A 201 8.38 -5.48 7.72
N TYR A 202 9.01 -6.49 8.32
CA TYR A 202 10.16 -7.19 7.74
C TYR A 202 9.76 -8.42 6.92
N GLU A 203 8.57 -8.97 7.20
CA GLU A 203 8.01 -10.18 6.60
C GLU A 203 7.22 -9.90 5.32
N SER A 204 7.31 -10.79 4.34
CA SER A 204 6.49 -10.76 3.12
C SER A 204 5.12 -11.36 3.36
N LEU A 205 4.08 -10.67 2.88
CA LEU A 205 2.68 -11.02 3.14
C LEU A 205 1.88 -11.10 1.84
N ALA A 206 0.92 -12.02 1.81
CA ALA A 206 -0.09 -12.13 0.76
C ALA A 206 -1.50 -11.93 1.34
N PHE A 207 -2.29 -11.08 0.68
CA PHE A 207 -3.69 -10.85 1.00
C PHE A 207 -4.55 -11.14 -0.24
N PRO A 208 -4.98 -12.37 -0.43
CA PRO A 208 -5.88 -12.75 -1.52
C PRO A 208 -7.33 -12.34 -1.18
N ILE A 209 -8.02 -11.71 -2.13
CA ILE A 209 -9.41 -11.24 -1.91
C ILE A 209 -10.38 -12.40 -1.73
N CYS A 210 -10.06 -13.58 -2.24
CA CYS A 210 -10.89 -14.78 -2.04
C CYS A 210 -11.10 -15.14 -0.55
N CYS A 211 -10.24 -14.73 0.37
CA CYS A 211 -10.44 -14.95 1.81
C CYS A 211 -11.64 -14.19 2.39
N LEU A 212 -12.16 -13.19 1.67
CA LEU A 212 -13.34 -12.42 2.06
C LEU A 212 -14.62 -12.93 1.38
N TYR A 213 -14.54 -13.93 0.50
CA TYR A 213 -15.63 -14.33 -0.40
C TYR A 213 -16.95 -14.63 0.32
N GLU A 214 -16.89 -15.27 1.48
CA GLU A 214 -18.07 -15.59 2.30
C GLU A 214 -18.43 -14.46 3.30
N SER A 215 -17.67 -13.38 3.35
CA SER A 215 -17.95 -12.28 4.26
C SER A 215 -18.89 -11.24 3.65
N GLU A 216 -19.68 -10.56 4.50
CA GLU A 216 -20.51 -9.43 4.07
C GLU A 216 -19.69 -8.31 3.39
N ASN A 217 -18.41 -8.21 3.71
CA ASN A 217 -17.51 -7.21 3.14
C ASN A 217 -17.15 -7.48 1.68
N TYR A 218 -17.19 -8.75 1.23
CA TYR A 218 -16.87 -9.07 -0.16
C TYR A 218 -17.86 -8.42 -1.13
N GLY A 219 -19.16 -8.45 -0.83
CA GLY A 219 -20.20 -7.81 -1.64
C GLY A 219 -20.08 -6.28 -1.75
N ARG A 220 -19.22 -5.66 -0.93
CA ARG A 220 -18.94 -4.20 -0.94
C ARG A 220 -17.66 -3.86 -1.70
N THR A 221 -16.85 -4.84 -2.10
CA THR A 221 -15.66 -4.64 -2.90
C THR A 221 -15.95 -4.79 -4.38
N ASN A 222 -15.30 -3.97 -5.21
CA ASN A 222 -15.31 -4.11 -6.68
C ASN A 222 -14.12 -4.97 -7.17
N LEU A 223 -13.36 -5.59 -6.26
CA LEU A 223 -12.20 -6.40 -6.60
C LEU A 223 -12.64 -7.84 -6.89
N PRO A 224 -12.11 -8.48 -7.95
CA PRO A 224 -12.45 -9.85 -8.27
C PRO A 224 -11.82 -10.83 -7.28
N TYR A 225 -12.41 -12.01 -7.10
CA TYR A 225 -11.94 -13.04 -6.15
C TYR A 225 -10.50 -13.52 -6.42
N ASN A 226 -10.04 -13.43 -7.66
CA ASN A 226 -8.71 -13.82 -8.11
C ASN A 226 -7.66 -12.69 -8.00
N PHE A 227 -8.00 -11.61 -7.32
CA PHE A 227 -7.09 -10.50 -7.01
C PHE A 227 -6.26 -10.83 -5.75
N VAL A 228 -4.97 -10.60 -5.82
CA VAL A 228 -4.02 -10.81 -4.72
C VAL A 228 -3.21 -9.53 -4.50
N ARG A 229 -3.17 -9.04 -3.27
CA ARG A 229 -2.24 -8.00 -2.86
C ARG A 229 -1.05 -8.66 -2.17
N LEU A 230 0.16 -8.33 -2.61
CA LEU A 230 1.40 -8.71 -1.96
C LEU A 230 2.02 -7.52 -1.23
N TYR A 231 2.66 -7.82 -0.14
CA TYR A 231 3.66 -6.98 0.49
C TYR A 231 4.99 -7.71 0.47
N ILE A 232 6.02 -7.05 -0.04
CA ILE A 232 7.40 -7.55 -0.09
C ILE A 232 8.15 -7.00 1.11
N GLY A 233 8.68 -7.89 1.93
CA GLY A 233 9.46 -7.58 3.11
C GLY A 233 10.96 -7.39 2.82
N LEU A 234 11.79 -7.86 3.74
CA LEU A 234 13.25 -7.69 3.68
C LEU A 234 13.99 -8.95 3.18
N GLU A 235 13.26 -10.01 2.86
CA GLU A 235 13.80 -11.27 2.34
C GLU A 235 14.51 -11.06 0.99
N ASP A 236 15.33 -12.04 0.62
CA ASP A 236 15.96 -12.06 -0.69
C ASP A 236 14.92 -12.30 -1.80
N PRO A 237 15.10 -11.73 -2.99
CA PRO A 237 14.11 -11.83 -4.07
C PRO A 237 13.94 -13.25 -4.61
N GLU A 238 15.03 -14.05 -4.65
CA GLU A 238 15.00 -15.39 -5.25
C GLU A 238 14.04 -16.35 -4.54
N PRO A 239 14.05 -16.51 -3.20
CA PRO A 239 13.08 -17.35 -2.49
C PRO A 239 11.63 -16.88 -2.69
N LEU A 240 11.39 -15.57 -2.73
CA LEU A 240 10.04 -15.02 -2.94
C LEU A 240 9.53 -15.30 -4.35
N ILE A 241 10.39 -15.17 -5.36
CA ILE A 241 10.05 -15.47 -6.76
C ILE A 241 9.81 -16.97 -6.93
N GLU A 242 10.63 -17.83 -6.33
CA GLU A 242 10.45 -19.27 -6.36
C GLU A 242 9.13 -19.68 -5.71
N ASP A 243 8.79 -19.10 -4.57
CA ASP A 243 7.53 -19.35 -3.86
C ASP A 243 6.32 -19.00 -4.71
N LEU A 244 6.30 -17.82 -5.33
CA LEU A 244 5.25 -17.40 -6.25
C LEU A 244 5.18 -18.30 -7.49
N SER A 245 6.32 -18.69 -8.04
CA SER A 245 6.41 -19.59 -9.20
C SER A 245 5.79 -20.95 -8.87
N ASN A 246 6.13 -21.53 -7.71
CA ASN A 246 5.59 -22.81 -7.27
C ASN A 246 4.08 -22.76 -7.05
N ALA A 247 3.58 -21.70 -6.41
CA ALA A 247 2.16 -21.49 -6.18
C ALA A 247 1.37 -21.31 -7.50
N LEU A 248 1.89 -20.52 -8.45
CA LEU A 248 1.28 -20.34 -9.77
C LEU A 248 1.31 -21.63 -10.61
N ASN A 249 2.41 -22.38 -10.58
CA ASN A 249 2.54 -23.68 -11.28
C ASN A 249 1.55 -24.73 -10.73
N ALA A 250 1.24 -24.68 -9.43
CA ALA A 250 0.22 -25.56 -8.83
C ALA A 250 -1.18 -25.27 -9.41
N VAL A 251 -1.50 -23.99 -9.63
CA VAL A 251 -2.76 -23.59 -10.31
C VAL A 251 -2.78 -24.08 -11.75
N GLU A 252 -1.70 -23.95 -12.49
CA GLU A 252 -1.62 -24.43 -13.89
C GLU A 252 -1.84 -25.93 -14.01
N LYS A 253 -1.21 -26.72 -13.12
CA LYS A 253 -1.40 -28.18 -13.07
C LYS A 253 -2.85 -28.55 -12.75
N MET A 254 -3.56 -27.78 -11.92
CA MET A 254 -4.96 -28.00 -11.63
C MET A 254 -5.84 -27.72 -12.86
N LYS A 255 -5.58 -26.63 -13.61
CA LYS A 255 -6.29 -26.30 -14.85
C LYS A 255 -6.18 -27.40 -15.90
N SER A 256 -5.00 -27.98 -16.07
CA SER A 256 -4.78 -29.04 -17.07
C SER A 256 -5.53 -30.32 -16.73
N LYS A 257 -5.74 -30.66 -15.45
CA LYS A 257 -6.53 -31.82 -15.03
C LYS A 257 -8.05 -31.65 -15.23
N THR A 258 -8.55 -30.43 -15.22
CA THR A 258 -10.00 -30.14 -15.38
C THR A 258 -10.42 -30.08 -16.85
N ARG A 259 -9.47 -30.05 -17.79
CA ARG A 259 -9.71 -30.01 -19.25
C ARG A 259 -9.74 -31.40 -19.89
N ILE A 260 -9.55 -32.50 -19.14
CA ILE A 260 -9.67 -33.90 -19.55
C ILE A 260 -11.02 -34.47 -19.02
#